data_fbd5eb70968cd709de2d9e06d1228398
#
_entry.id   fbd5eb70968cd709de2d9e06d1228398
#
_cell.length_a   1.000
_cell.length_b   1.000
_cell.length_c   1.000
_cell.angle_alpha   90.00
_cell.angle_beta   90.00
_cell.angle_gamma   90.00
#
_symmetry.space_group_name_H-M   'P 1'
#
loop_
_entity.id
_entity.type
_entity.pdbx_description
1 polymer ?
#
loop_
_entity_poly.entity_id
_entity_poly.type
_entity_poly.pdbx_seq_one_letter_code
_entity_poly.pdbx_strand_id
1 'polypeptide(L)'
;MLTNLADTDTSSRDLSERTITLACGHVFTVETLDGHFQMSTFYNKGPNEDWQSSSSIPTDFFSAFVCPFCKKPASAMRYGRPKKRAFLDEQERKHIDAAERHCKFLAERTAQLDVDQLAQVFKSPQSKRQIQGPVQHTLTLKGQKKLLHQLARSSDPTPADFWDNLLQFGFSQSTAVAWAESVQPILAVNRGADRMLKEKSPHVQAWQAAVSQAHQRILATLDPCDVRRDQKALQLARASVSIPEPRAQSKYHLISIFIALDCRMLLATLGKTVDGAIQSKEDEKWPNFVDLILSSGSQDAQKAFKRAEESLHGKDALRAQAYDTRFRAELLMNKLGKSIAKAQGDALSLVELEQRAERDLGKLCRHWRQVVRATTADANFKDQIDSVVSQRLADVEHFVKLGQRRKEELKMIVSAMFTSNVDMRYGGHFYRCGNGHSFVIGNCGGAMEVSRCPECGVAIGGSDHTLAAGNTSDTEMEQIAREFGARPSPWPWARA
;
A
#
# COMPACT_ATOMS: atom_id res chain seq x y z
N MET A 1 38.84 -43.51 -41.24
CA MET A 1 38.03 -44.64 -41.71
C MET A 1 36.64 -44.53 -41.11
N LEU A 2 35.63 -44.19 -41.92
CA LEU A 2 34.23 -44.21 -41.52
C LEU A 2 33.76 -45.67 -41.72
N THR A 3 33.80 -46.48 -40.67
CA THR A 3 33.12 -47.77 -40.67
C THR A 3 31.61 -47.50 -40.53
N ASN A 4 30.84 -48.02 -41.49
CA ASN A 4 29.39 -48.03 -41.49
C ASN A 4 28.89 -48.72 -40.21
N LEU A 5 28.30 -47.92 -39.30
CA LEU A 5 27.70 -48.35 -38.02
C LEU A 5 26.25 -48.83 -38.18
N ALA A 6 25.89 -49.38 -39.40
CA ALA A 6 24.49 -49.72 -39.72
C ALA A 6 24.00 -51.04 -39.09
N ASP A 7 24.85 -51.93 -38.56
CA ASP A 7 24.43 -53.31 -38.19
C ASP A 7 24.92 -53.82 -36.86
N THR A 8 25.12 -52.98 -35.85
CA THR A 8 25.43 -53.48 -34.52
C THR A 8 24.35 -53.04 -33.54
N ASP A 9 23.78 -54.01 -32.87
CA ASP A 9 22.80 -53.86 -31.79
C ASP A 9 23.30 -52.82 -30.81
N THR A 10 22.73 -51.62 -30.90
CA THR A 10 23.15 -50.40 -30.14
C THR A 10 22.74 -50.44 -28.69
N SER A 11 22.02 -51.47 -28.24
CA SER A 11 21.46 -51.59 -26.90
C SER A 11 22.46 -52.08 -25.84
N SER A 12 23.56 -52.70 -26.25
CA SER A 12 24.52 -53.35 -25.31
C SER A 12 25.89 -52.68 -25.22
N ARG A 13 26.18 -51.60 -25.95
CA ARG A 13 27.46 -50.90 -25.87
C ARG A 13 27.55 -49.98 -24.67
N ASP A 14 28.64 -50.04 -23.95
CA ASP A 14 29.00 -49.13 -22.87
C ASP A 14 29.00 -47.66 -23.37
N LEU A 15 28.72 -46.69 -22.51
CA LEU A 15 28.72 -45.26 -22.85
C LEU A 15 30.09 -44.76 -23.34
N SER A 16 31.17 -45.41 -22.93
CA SER A 16 32.53 -45.17 -23.41
C SER A 16 32.71 -45.50 -24.90
N GLU A 17 31.92 -46.43 -25.42
CA GLU A 17 32.02 -46.90 -26.83
C GLU A 17 31.03 -46.17 -27.77
N ARG A 18 30.00 -45.54 -27.20
CA ARG A 18 29.00 -44.78 -28.01
C ARG A 18 29.56 -43.43 -28.41
N THR A 19 29.41 -43.04 -29.64
CA THR A 19 29.88 -41.77 -30.16
C THR A 19 28.73 -40.82 -30.50
N ILE A 20 28.95 -39.51 -30.31
CA ILE A 20 28.06 -38.43 -30.73
C ILE A 20 28.81 -37.51 -31.68
N THR A 21 28.23 -37.24 -32.83
CA THR A 21 28.70 -36.24 -33.78
C THR A 21 27.98 -34.91 -33.45
N LEU A 22 28.73 -33.89 -33.12
CA LEU A 22 28.21 -32.56 -32.88
C LEU A 22 27.91 -31.86 -34.23
N ALA A 23 27.05 -30.83 -34.22
CA ALA A 23 26.71 -30.05 -35.41
C ALA A 23 27.92 -29.42 -36.12
N CYS A 24 29.04 -29.26 -35.42
CA CYS A 24 30.31 -28.80 -36.00
C CYS A 24 31.13 -29.89 -36.70
N GLY A 25 30.63 -31.14 -36.75
CA GLY A 25 31.30 -32.30 -37.40
C GLY A 25 32.28 -33.03 -36.49
N HIS A 26 32.60 -32.55 -35.30
CA HIS A 26 33.49 -33.24 -34.38
C HIS A 26 32.79 -34.40 -33.65
N VAL A 27 33.46 -35.53 -33.54
CA VAL A 27 32.95 -36.78 -32.95
C VAL A 27 33.64 -37.03 -31.58
N PHE A 28 32.87 -37.35 -30.57
CA PHE A 28 33.34 -37.68 -29.25
C PHE A 28 32.58 -38.86 -28.69
N THR A 29 33.16 -39.58 -27.73
CA THR A 29 32.41 -40.58 -26.97
C THR A 29 31.37 -39.88 -26.04
N VAL A 30 30.30 -40.60 -25.73
CA VAL A 30 29.29 -40.10 -24.79
C VAL A 30 29.89 -39.79 -23.45
N GLU A 31 30.76 -40.64 -22.94
CA GLU A 31 31.45 -40.46 -21.67
C GLU A 31 32.31 -39.18 -21.65
N THR A 32 33.09 -38.92 -22.69
CA THR A 32 33.88 -37.68 -22.82
C THR A 32 33.02 -36.44 -22.80
N LEU A 33 31.90 -36.44 -23.53
CA LEU A 33 30.99 -35.30 -23.55
C LEU A 33 30.20 -35.18 -22.26
N ASP A 34 29.77 -36.26 -21.63
CA ASP A 34 29.08 -36.25 -20.31
C ASP A 34 30.00 -35.66 -19.24
N GLY A 35 31.30 -36.04 -19.26
CA GLY A 35 32.27 -35.41 -18.38
C GLY A 35 32.51 -33.94 -18.68
N HIS A 36 32.73 -33.58 -19.96
CA HIS A 36 32.97 -32.20 -20.37
C HIS A 36 31.78 -31.26 -20.07
N PHE A 37 30.55 -31.73 -20.23
CA PHE A 37 29.33 -30.97 -19.92
C PHE A 37 28.89 -31.14 -18.46
N GLN A 38 29.66 -31.83 -17.64
CA GLN A 38 29.39 -32.02 -16.22
C GLN A 38 27.98 -32.58 -15.96
N MET A 39 27.60 -33.64 -16.70
CA MET A 39 26.27 -34.22 -16.62
C MET A 39 25.89 -34.70 -15.22
N SER A 40 26.86 -35.08 -14.38
CA SER A 40 26.68 -35.41 -12.97
C SER A 40 26.17 -34.25 -12.11
N THR A 41 26.30 -33.00 -12.57
CA THR A 41 25.71 -31.83 -11.90
C THR A 41 24.20 -31.74 -12.13
N PHE A 42 23.72 -32.27 -13.27
CA PHE A 42 22.30 -32.21 -13.62
C PHE A 42 21.50 -33.41 -13.16
N TYR A 43 22.16 -34.56 -13.01
CA TYR A 43 21.51 -35.84 -12.73
C TYR A 43 22.31 -36.68 -11.74
N ASN A 44 21.58 -37.39 -10.89
CA ASN A 44 22.18 -38.38 -9.99
C ASN A 44 22.25 -39.74 -10.70
N LYS A 45 23.38 -40.41 -10.60
CA LYS A 45 23.57 -41.78 -11.08
C LYS A 45 23.02 -42.78 -10.08
N GLY A 46 22.35 -43.80 -10.59
CA GLY A 46 21.97 -45.00 -9.82
C GLY A 46 23.10 -46.00 -9.69
N PRO A 47 22.84 -47.14 -9.01
CA PRO A 47 23.82 -48.20 -8.79
C PRO A 47 24.39 -48.81 -10.09
N ASN A 48 23.63 -48.75 -11.18
CA ASN A 48 24.01 -49.26 -12.50
C ASN A 48 24.58 -48.19 -13.43
N GLU A 49 25.05 -47.06 -12.89
CA GLU A 49 25.52 -45.88 -13.62
C GLU A 49 24.53 -45.17 -14.51
N ASP A 50 23.26 -45.56 -14.48
CA ASP A 50 22.20 -44.90 -15.19
C ASP A 50 21.72 -43.62 -14.50
N TRP A 51 21.33 -42.59 -15.26
CA TRP A 51 20.78 -41.36 -14.75
C TRP A 51 19.33 -41.59 -14.23
N GLN A 52 19.16 -41.59 -12.89
CA GLN A 52 17.88 -41.94 -12.25
C GLN A 52 17.05 -40.71 -11.82
N SER A 53 17.68 -39.67 -11.34
CA SER A 53 16.97 -38.47 -10.84
C SER A 53 17.70 -37.20 -11.24
N SER A 54 16.97 -36.06 -11.25
CA SER A 54 17.58 -34.75 -11.48
C SER A 54 18.12 -34.20 -10.16
N SER A 55 19.34 -33.65 -10.18
CA SER A 55 19.94 -32.91 -9.08
C SER A 55 19.66 -31.40 -9.17
N SER A 56 19.75 -30.66 -8.06
CA SER A 56 19.76 -29.19 -8.09
C SER A 56 21.09 -28.70 -8.66
N ILE A 57 21.04 -27.73 -9.58
CA ILE A 57 22.24 -27.15 -10.17
C ILE A 57 22.84 -26.15 -9.14
N PRO A 58 24.15 -26.20 -8.84
CA PRO A 58 24.80 -25.21 -7.97
C PRO A 58 24.64 -23.79 -8.50
N THR A 59 24.57 -22.81 -7.59
CA THR A 59 24.35 -21.40 -7.94
C THR A 59 25.49 -20.77 -8.73
N ASP A 60 26.69 -21.29 -8.57
CA ASP A 60 27.94 -20.88 -9.23
C ASP A 60 28.22 -21.68 -10.51
N PHE A 61 27.32 -22.61 -10.87
CA PHE A 61 27.50 -23.43 -12.05
C PHE A 61 27.45 -22.59 -13.33
N PHE A 62 28.55 -22.62 -14.07
CA PHE A 62 28.65 -22.04 -15.39
C PHE A 62 29.22 -23.09 -16.35
N SER A 63 28.41 -23.56 -17.27
CA SER A 63 28.88 -24.43 -18.36
C SER A 63 28.46 -23.87 -19.70
N ALA A 64 29.45 -23.52 -20.49
CA ALA A 64 29.22 -23.28 -21.91
C ALA A 64 29.11 -24.64 -22.61
N PHE A 65 27.92 -25.03 -23.02
CA PHE A 65 27.72 -26.22 -23.87
C PHE A 65 28.34 -25.98 -25.25
N VAL A 66 29.65 -26.06 -25.33
CA VAL A 66 30.43 -25.84 -26.57
C VAL A 66 31.28 -27.05 -26.89
N CYS A 67 31.57 -27.22 -28.16
CA CYS A 67 32.45 -28.29 -28.61
C CYS A 67 33.82 -28.18 -27.93
N PRO A 68 34.34 -29.25 -27.30
CA PRO A 68 35.66 -29.25 -26.67
C PRO A 68 36.78 -28.77 -27.57
N PHE A 69 36.67 -29.09 -28.87
CA PHE A 69 37.72 -28.81 -29.86
C PHE A 69 37.59 -27.41 -30.47
N CYS A 70 36.47 -27.10 -31.15
CA CYS A 70 36.35 -25.83 -31.89
C CYS A 70 35.56 -24.75 -31.19
N LYS A 71 35.07 -24.95 -29.95
CA LYS A 71 34.32 -24.02 -29.11
C LYS A 71 33.00 -23.51 -29.71
N LYS A 72 32.58 -24.04 -30.86
CA LYS A 72 31.25 -23.78 -31.43
C LYS A 72 30.14 -24.36 -30.53
N PRO A 73 28.94 -23.74 -30.46
CA PRO A 73 27.84 -24.27 -29.67
C PRO A 73 27.55 -25.74 -29.99
N ALA A 74 27.54 -26.57 -28.95
CA ALA A 74 27.21 -27.98 -29.08
C ALA A 74 25.71 -28.15 -29.13
N SER A 75 25.21 -28.88 -30.16
CA SER A 75 23.83 -29.31 -30.25
C SER A 75 23.77 -30.81 -30.49
N ALA A 76 23.28 -31.54 -29.51
CA ALA A 76 22.94 -32.95 -29.60
C ALA A 76 21.71 -33.19 -28.72
N MET A 77 20.86 -34.13 -29.13
CA MET A 77 19.57 -34.39 -28.45
C MET A 77 19.76 -34.75 -26.99
N ARG A 78 20.81 -35.53 -26.67
CA ARG A 78 21.16 -35.92 -25.27
C ARG A 78 21.35 -34.72 -24.35
N TYR A 79 21.97 -33.64 -24.81
CA TYR A 79 22.32 -32.46 -24.04
C TYR A 79 21.30 -31.32 -24.14
N GLY A 80 20.23 -31.51 -24.89
CA GLY A 80 19.24 -30.50 -25.13
C GLY A 80 18.47 -30.06 -23.88
N ARG A 81 18.13 -31.00 -22.98
CA ARG A 81 17.44 -30.71 -21.72
C ARG A 81 18.36 -30.05 -20.69
N PRO A 82 19.57 -30.60 -20.37
CA PRO A 82 20.53 -29.94 -19.49
C PRO A 82 20.87 -28.52 -19.94
N LYS A 83 21.14 -28.32 -21.22
CA LYS A 83 21.44 -27.01 -21.81
C LYS A 83 20.29 -25.99 -21.59
N LYS A 84 19.05 -26.39 -21.86
CA LYS A 84 17.88 -25.54 -21.66
C LYS A 84 17.69 -25.21 -20.19
N ARG A 85 17.89 -26.17 -19.29
CA ARG A 85 17.78 -25.98 -17.84
C ARG A 85 18.85 -25.03 -17.35
N ALA A 86 20.11 -25.23 -17.68
CA ALA A 86 21.21 -24.35 -17.31
C ALA A 86 20.99 -22.92 -17.81
N PHE A 87 20.52 -22.76 -19.05
CA PHE A 87 20.19 -21.45 -19.61
C PHE A 87 19.04 -20.78 -18.88
N LEU A 88 17.97 -21.50 -18.55
CA LEU A 88 16.85 -20.96 -17.77
C LEU A 88 17.29 -20.53 -16.37
N ASP A 89 18.09 -21.33 -15.69
CA ASP A 89 18.60 -21.02 -14.35
C ASP A 89 19.54 -19.80 -14.39
N GLU A 90 20.35 -19.64 -15.42
CA GLU A 90 21.17 -18.43 -15.63
C GLU A 90 20.31 -17.19 -15.89
N GLN A 91 19.28 -17.29 -16.73
CA GLN A 91 18.37 -16.19 -16.97
C GLN A 91 17.58 -15.82 -15.72
N GLU A 92 17.14 -16.82 -14.95
CA GLU A 92 16.45 -16.58 -13.67
C GLU A 92 17.34 -15.83 -12.68
N ARG A 93 18.62 -16.24 -12.53
CA ARG A 93 19.58 -15.51 -11.69
C ARG A 93 19.77 -14.07 -12.12
N LYS A 94 19.98 -13.83 -13.42
CA LYS A 94 20.09 -12.47 -13.97
C LYS A 94 18.82 -11.63 -13.71
N HIS A 95 17.64 -12.26 -13.83
CA HIS A 95 16.38 -11.62 -13.53
C HIS A 95 16.25 -11.26 -12.04
N ILE A 96 16.62 -12.18 -11.15
CA ILE A 96 16.65 -11.98 -9.70
C ILE A 96 17.57 -10.81 -9.32
N ASP A 97 18.81 -10.81 -9.83
CA ASP A 97 19.78 -9.73 -9.58
C ASP A 97 19.31 -8.37 -10.10
N ALA A 98 18.66 -8.36 -11.26
CA ALA A 98 18.06 -7.14 -11.82
C ALA A 98 16.89 -6.65 -10.98
N ALA A 99 16.01 -7.56 -10.55
CA ALA A 99 14.87 -7.25 -9.68
C ALA A 99 15.33 -6.70 -8.32
N GLU A 100 16.35 -7.29 -7.71
CA GLU A 100 16.90 -6.83 -6.44
C GLU A 100 17.47 -5.40 -6.55
N ARG A 101 18.32 -5.16 -7.56
CA ARG A 101 18.86 -3.81 -7.81
C ARG A 101 17.76 -2.79 -8.07
N HIS A 102 16.74 -3.16 -8.83
CA HIS A 102 15.63 -2.26 -9.14
C HIS A 102 14.76 -1.96 -7.91
N CYS A 103 14.44 -2.97 -7.10
CA CYS A 103 13.73 -2.77 -5.83
C CYS A 103 14.52 -1.87 -4.87
N LYS A 104 15.84 -2.07 -4.75
CA LYS A 104 16.70 -1.22 -3.93
C LYS A 104 16.69 0.23 -4.42
N PHE A 105 16.86 0.45 -5.73
CA PHE A 105 16.77 1.77 -6.34
C PHE A 105 15.44 2.46 -6.06
N LEU A 106 14.32 1.76 -6.21
CA LEU A 106 12.99 2.32 -5.94
C LEU A 106 12.82 2.68 -4.46
N ALA A 107 13.28 1.82 -3.53
CA ALA A 107 13.23 2.09 -2.09
C ALA A 107 14.07 3.32 -1.72
N GLU A 108 15.28 3.47 -2.26
CA GLU A 108 16.14 4.63 -2.05
C GLU A 108 15.48 5.91 -2.59
N ARG A 109 14.88 5.84 -3.79
CA ARG A 109 14.12 6.97 -4.35
C ARG A 109 12.92 7.34 -3.50
N THR A 110 12.20 6.37 -2.96
CA THR A 110 11.06 6.62 -2.05
C THR A 110 11.51 7.35 -0.79
N ALA A 111 12.63 6.93 -0.21
CA ALA A 111 13.19 7.55 1.01
C ALA A 111 13.69 9.00 0.78
N GLN A 112 14.01 9.38 -0.46
CA GLN A 112 14.45 10.74 -0.82
C GLN A 112 13.31 11.70 -1.09
N LEU A 113 12.05 11.23 -1.15
CA LEU A 113 10.90 12.09 -1.42
C LEU A 113 10.55 12.93 -0.20
N ASP A 114 10.60 14.25 -0.38
CA ASP A 114 10.25 15.23 0.65
C ASP A 114 8.84 15.76 0.39
N VAL A 115 7.92 15.46 1.31
CA VAL A 115 6.51 15.85 1.21
C VAL A 115 6.34 17.37 1.27
N ASP A 116 7.18 18.10 2.02
CA ASP A 116 7.07 19.55 2.14
C ASP A 116 7.45 20.24 0.83
N GLN A 117 8.48 19.75 0.13
CA GLN A 117 8.83 20.22 -1.20
C GLN A 117 7.69 19.95 -2.21
N LEU A 118 7.10 18.77 -2.17
CA LEU A 118 5.96 18.41 -3.04
C LEU A 118 4.73 19.26 -2.74
N ALA A 119 4.50 19.61 -1.48
CA ALA A 119 3.42 20.51 -1.08
C ALA A 119 3.65 21.97 -1.57
N GLN A 120 4.90 22.43 -1.65
CA GLN A 120 5.23 23.72 -2.25
C GLN A 120 4.92 23.72 -3.76
N VAL A 121 5.23 22.64 -4.48
CA VAL A 121 4.87 22.49 -5.90
C VAL A 121 3.36 22.57 -6.07
N PHE A 122 2.57 21.94 -5.20
CA PHE A 122 1.11 22.01 -5.23
C PHE A 122 0.58 23.43 -5.07
N LYS A 123 1.17 24.22 -4.15
CA LYS A 123 0.76 25.62 -3.87
C LYS A 123 1.13 26.58 -5.00
N SER A 124 2.15 26.27 -5.78
CA SER A 124 2.67 27.11 -6.86
C SER A 124 2.92 26.28 -8.12
N PRO A 125 1.88 25.74 -8.76
CA PRO A 125 2.03 24.91 -9.95
C PRO A 125 2.57 25.72 -11.11
N GLN A 126 3.61 25.20 -11.77
CA GLN A 126 4.27 25.85 -12.91
C GLN A 126 3.67 25.44 -14.26
N SER A 127 2.96 24.33 -14.29
CA SER A 127 2.43 23.75 -15.51
C SER A 127 1.15 24.46 -15.98
N LYS A 128 1.14 24.84 -17.26
CA LYS A 128 -0.07 25.28 -17.98
C LYS A 128 -0.78 24.11 -18.67
N ARG A 129 -0.43 22.85 -18.32
CA ARG A 129 -0.97 21.64 -18.94
C ARG A 129 -2.45 21.53 -18.67
N GLN A 130 -3.24 21.27 -19.71
CA GLN A 130 -4.63 20.84 -19.53
C GLN A 130 -4.67 19.33 -19.37
N ILE A 131 -5.28 18.88 -18.28
CA ILE A 131 -5.56 17.47 -18.04
C ILE A 131 -6.89 17.15 -18.73
N GLN A 132 -6.92 16.11 -19.56
CA GLN A 132 -8.14 15.64 -20.19
C GLN A 132 -8.60 14.36 -19.51
N GLY A 133 -9.89 14.23 -19.32
CA GLY A 133 -10.52 13.01 -18.79
C GLY A 133 -11.97 13.26 -18.38
N PRO A 134 -12.85 12.29 -18.57
CA PRO A 134 -14.21 12.39 -18.10
C PRO A 134 -14.26 12.27 -16.58
N VAL A 135 -15.21 12.99 -15.95
CA VAL A 135 -15.60 12.75 -14.56
C VAL A 135 -16.32 11.40 -14.50
N GLN A 136 -15.68 10.39 -13.93
CA GLN A 136 -16.23 9.04 -13.85
C GLN A 136 -16.86 8.74 -12.49
N HIS A 137 -16.36 9.38 -11.44
CA HIS A 137 -16.73 9.08 -10.06
C HIS A 137 -17.01 10.36 -9.27
N THR A 138 -17.97 10.29 -8.35
CA THR A 138 -18.18 11.33 -7.36
C THR A 138 -17.66 10.85 -6.01
N LEU A 139 -16.89 11.70 -5.31
CA LEU A 139 -16.34 11.37 -3.98
C LEU A 139 -17.35 11.63 -2.84
N THR A 140 -18.62 11.34 -3.08
CA THR A 140 -19.59 11.18 -2.00
C THR A 140 -19.27 9.90 -1.20
N LEU A 141 -19.69 9.81 0.06
CA LEU A 141 -19.49 8.61 0.89
C LEU A 141 -19.97 7.32 0.19
N LYS A 142 -21.10 7.42 -0.56
CA LYS A 142 -21.63 6.28 -1.34
C LYS A 142 -20.75 5.94 -2.53
N GLY A 143 -20.26 6.95 -3.26
CA GLY A 143 -19.34 6.78 -4.38
C GLY A 143 -18.00 6.17 -3.95
N GLN A 144 -17.44 6.65 -2.85
CA GLN A 144 -16.22 6.12 -2.26
C GLN A 144 -16.35 4.63 -1.90
N LYS A 145 -17.45 4.24 -1.23
CA LYS A 145 -17.71 2.83 -0.89
C LYS A 145 -17.81 1.95 -2.13
N LYS A 146 -18.51 2.42 -3.19
CA LYS A 146 -18.61 1.69 -4.46
C LYS A 146 -17.24 1.49 -5.10
N LEU A 147 -16.42 2.54 -5.11
CA LEU A 147 -15.08 2.51 -5.68
C LEU A 147 -14.15 1.55 -4.92
N LEU A 148 -14.14 1.63 -3.58
CA LEU A 148 -13.40 0.69 -2.75
C LEU A 148 -13.83 -0.76 -2.97
N HIS A 149 -15.13 -1.02 -3.15
CA HIS A 149 -15.62 -2.35 -3.45
C HIS A 149 -15.16 -2.84 -4.85
N GLN A 150 -15.03 -1.95 -5.83
CA GLN A 150 -14.45 -2.29 -7.14
C GLN A 150 -12.97 -2.63 -7.03
N LEU A 151 -12.19 -1.81 -6.30
CA LEU A 151 -10.77 -2.05 -6.05
C LEU A 151 -10.51 -3.36 -5.27
N ALA A 152 -11.39 -3.70 -4.32
CA ALA A 152 -11.28 -4.94 -3.56
C ALA A 152 -11.51 -6.22 -4.39
N ARG A 153 -12.23 -6.12 -5.52
CA ARG A 153 -12.48 -7.27 -6.40
C ARG A 153 -11.24 -7.67 -7.22
N SER A 154 -10.34 -6.73 -7.45
CA SER A 154 -9.08 -7.03 -8.12
C SER A 154 -8.14 -7.78 -7.18
N SER A 155 -7.51 -8.84 -7.67
CA SER A 155 -6.42 -9.52 -6.96
C SER A 155 -5.14 -8.67 -6.93
N ASP A 156 -4.99 -7.75 -7.87
CA ASP A 156 -3.82 -6.90 -7.99
C ASP A 156 -3.98 -5.61 -7.16
N PRO A 157 -2.85 -5.03 -6.70
CA PRO A 157 -2.84 -3.72 -6.05
C PRO A 157 -3.37 -2.63 -6.98
N THR A 158 -3.87 -1.54 -6.39
CA THR A 158 -4.34 -0.38 -7.13
C THR A 158 -3.21 0.25 -7.94
N PRO A 159 -3.35 0.40 -9.28
CA PRO A 159 -2.28 0.91 -10.13
C PRO A 159 -1.93 2.38 -9.82
N ALA A 160 -0.68 2.77 -10.14
CA ALA A 160 -0.19 4.14 -9.94
C ALA A 160 -1.04 5.19 -10.66
N ASP A 161 -1.43 4.91 -11.91
CA ASP A 161 -2.17 5.84 -12.76
C ASP A 161 -3.59 6.13 -12.25
N PHE A 162 -4.10 5.33 -11.30
CA PHE A 162 -5.37 5.60 -10.63
C PHE A 162 -5.35 6.94 -9.86
N TRP A 163 -4.18 7.40 -9.42
CA TRP A 163 -4.01 8.60 -8.58
C TRP A 163 -3.56 9.83 -9.35
N ASP A 164 -3.29 9.71 -10.64
CA ASP A 164 -2.71 10.77 -11.48
C ASP A 164 -3.71 11.87 -11.81
N ASN A 165 -4.96 11.51 -12.07
CA ASN A 165 -5.97 12.41 -12.61
C ASN A 165 -7.15 12.64 -11.66
N LEU A 166 -7.16 13.79 -10.96
CA LEU A 166 -8.24 14.17 -10.05
C LEU A 166 -9.55 14.55 -10.75
N LEU A 167 -9.53 14.84 -12.06
CA LEU A 167 -10.79 15.10 -12.79
C LEU A 167 -11.74 13.92 -12.74
N GLN A 168 -11.21 12.68 -12.72
CA GLN A 168 -12.01 11.48 -12.59
C GLN A 168 -12.83 11.43 -11.30
N PHE A 169 -12.42 12.18 -10.28
CA PHE A 169 -13.10 12.28 -8.98
C PHE A 169 -13.94 13.56 -8.83
N GLY A 170 -14.03 14.37 -9.89
CA GLY A 170 -14.86 15.57 -9.94
C GLY A 170 -14.23 16.81 -9.32
N PHE A 171 -12.89 16.87 -9.23
CA PHE A 171 -12.15 18.08 -8.86
C PHE A 171 -12.01 19.04 -10.03
N SER A 172 -11.70 20.31 -9.73
CA SER A 172 -11.46 21.34 -10.74
C SER A 172 -10.16 21.07 -11.52
N GLN A 173 -10.08 21.69 -12.72
CA GLN A 173 -8.89 21.61 -13.55
C GLN A 173 -7.63 22.15 -12.84
N SER A 174 -7.77 23.25 -12.09
CA SER A 174 -6.67 23.85 -11.33
C SER A 174 -6.13 22.89 -10.27
N THR A 175 -6.99 22.31 -9.45
CA THR A 175 -6.62 21.33 -8.42
C THR A 175 -6.02 20.06 -9.04
N ALA A 176 -6.60 19.59 -10.16
CA ALA A 176 -6.11 18.40 -10.84
C ALA A 176 -4.67 18.61 -11.42
N VAL A 177 -4.40 19.79 -12.00
CA VAL A 177 -3.07 20.12 -12.52
C VAL A 177 -2.05 20.23 -11.39
N ALA A 178 -2.39 20.97 -10.33
CA ALA A 178 -1.51 21.14 -9.18
C ALA A 178 -1.16 19.79 -8.52
N TRP A 179 -2.14 18.93 -8.38
CA TRP A 179 -1.95 17.57 -7.85
C TRP A 179 -1.08 16.73 -8.77
N ALA A 180 -1.43 16.65 -10.06
CA ALA A 180 -0.69 15.85 -11.01
C ALA A 180 0.79 16.25 -11.08
N GLU A 181 1.12 17.55 -10.98
CA GLU A 181 2.49 18.04 -10.95
C GLU A 181 3.23 17.64 -9.67
N SER A 182 2.59 17.82 -8.50
CA SER A 182 3.20 17.50 -7.21
C SER A 182 3.40 16.01 -6.97
N VAL A 183 2.50 15.14 -7.46
CA VAL A 183 2.61 13.69 -7.23
C VAL A 183 3.50 12.95 -8.22
N GLN A 184 3.95 13.61 -9.31
CA GLN A 184 4.77 12.96 -10.34
C GLN A 184 5.97 12.16 -9.79
N PRO A 185 6.78 12.69 -8.85
CA PRO A 185 7.91 11.94 -8.31
C PRO A 185 7.46 10.66 -7.56
N ILE A 186 6.36 10.72 -6.80
CA ILE A 186 5.79 9.57 -6.09
C ILE A 186 5.27 8.54 -7.10
N LEU A 187 4.52 9.00 -8.11
CA LEU A 187 3.94 8.12 -9.12
C LEU A 187 5.00 7.49 -10.04
N ALA A 188 6.12 8.17 -10.27
CA ALA A 188 7.23 7.59 -11.03
C ALA A 188 7.81 6.36 -10.32
N VAL A 189 7.99 6.40 -9.00
CA VAL A 189 8.39 5.25 -8.18
C VAL A 189 7.31 4.17 -8.21
N ASN A 190 6.06 4.55 -8.00
CA ASN A 190 4.93 3.60 -8.00
C ASN A 190 4.77 2.88 -9.35
N ARG A 191 4.91 3.57 -10.49
CA ARG A 191 4.92 2.95 -11.83
C ARG A 191 6.12 1.99 -12.01
N GLY A 192 7.25 2.27 -11.36
CA GLY A 192 8.37 1.34 -11.29
C GLY A 192 7.98 0.05 -10.57
N ALA A 193 7.34 0.15 -9.42
CA ALA A 193 6.82 -0.98 -8.66
C ALA A 193 5.74 -1.76 -9.44
N ASP A 194 4.81 -1.07 -10.10
CA ASP A 194 3.77 -1.70 -10.95
C ASP A 194 4.36 -2.49 -12.12
N ARG A 195 5.47 -2.00 -12.71
CA ARG A 195 6.18 -2.76 -13.77
C ARG A 195 6.75 -4.05 -13.23
N MET A 196 7.42 -4.00 -12.06
CA MET A 196 7.96 -5.19 -11.40
C MET A 196 6.87 -6.23 -11.08
N LEU A 197 5.67 -5.80 -10.70
CA LEU A 197 4.53 -6.69 -10.45
C LEU A 197 4.04 -7.41 -11.72
N LYS A 198 4.23 -6.81 -12.89
CA LYS A 198 3.83 -7.36 -14.19
C LYS A 198 4.91 -8.21 -14.85
N GLU A 199 6.16 -8.05 -14.44
CA GLU A 199 7.27 -8.85 -14.93
C GLU A 199 7.14 -10.30 -14.47
N LYS A 200 7.37 -11.23 -15.39
CA LYS A 200 7.37 -12.67 -15.11
C LYS A 200 8.77 -13.19 -15.24
N SER A 201 9.22 -13.97 -14.27
CA SER A 201 10.53 -14.60 -14.35
C SER A 201 10.63 -15.61 -15.51
N PRO A 202 11.83 -15.88 -16.01
CA PRO A 202 12.06 -16.86 -17.07
C PRO A 202 11.47 -18.24 -16.76
N HIS A 203 11.55 -18.72 -15.52
CA HIS A 203 10.93 -19.98 -15.12
C HIS A 203 9.40 -19.96 -15.22
N VAL A 204 8.76 -18.86 -14.76
CA VAL A 204 7.30 -18.69 -14.86
C VAL A 204 6.88 -18.60 -16.34
N GLN A 205 7.64 -17.86 -17.17
CA GLN A 205 7.35 -17.76 -18.59
C GLN A 205 7.45 -19.13 -19.28
N ALA A 206 8.51 -19.91 -18.99
CA ALA A 206 8.69 -21.25 -19.52
C ALA A 206 7.56 -22.20 -19.08
N TRP A 207 7.16 -22.15 -17.79
CA TRP A 207 6.05 -22.93 -17.28
C TRP A 207 4.73 -22.56 -17.95
N GLN A 208 4.43 -21.26 -18.08
CA GLN A 208 3.22 -20.78 -18.77
C GLN A 208 3.19 -21.17 -20.24
N ALA A 209 4.33 -21.13 -20.93
CA ALA A 209 4.45 -21.58 -22.31
C ALA A 209 4.16 -23.10 -22.43
N ALA A 210 4.66 -23.91 -21.49
CA ALA A 210 4.39 -25.35 -21.45
C ALA A 210 2.90 -25.62 -21.20
N VAL A 211 2.28 -24.91 -20.23
CA VAL A 211 0.83 -25.02 -19.95
C VAL A 211 0.02 -24.59 -21.18
N SER A 212 0.36 -23.47 -21.82
CA SER A 212 -0.33 -22.97 -23.01
C SER A 212 -0.25 -23.98 -24.16
N GLN A 213 0.92 -24.58 -24.40
CA GLN A 213 1.09 -25.62 -25.43
C GLN A 213 0.26 -26.88 -25.11
N ALA A 214 0.26 -27.32 -23.83
CA ALA A 214 -0.56 -28.43 -23.37
C ALA A 214 -2.06 -28.12 -23.52
N HIS A 215 -2.47 -26.91 -23.16
CA HIS A 215 -3.85 -26.43 -23.28
C HIS A 215 -4.34 -26.52 -24.75
N GLN A 216 -3.57 -25.99 -25.69
CA GLN A 216 -3.94 -26.04 -27.09
C GLN A 216 -4.08 -27.49 -27.61
N ARG A 217 -3.17 -28.39 -27.21
CA ARG A 217 -3.24 -29.80 -27.58
C ARG A 217 -4.50 -30.48 -27.02
N ILE A 218 -4.78 -30.28 -25.74
CA ILE A 218 -5.93 -30.88 -25.05
C ILE A 218 -7.23 -30.27 -25.58
N LEU A 219 -7.26 -28.95 -25.84
CA LEU A 219 -8.42 -28.28 -26.41
C LEU A 219 -8.81 -28.88 -27.77
N ALA A 220 -7.84 -29.30 -28.58
CA ALA A 220 -8.10 -29.95 -29.84
C ALA A 220 -8.73 -31.36 -29.70
N THR A 221 -8.59 -32.00 -28.53
CA THR A 221 -9.13 -33.35 -28.28
C THR A 221 -10.50 -33.36 -27.60
N LEU A 222 -10.94 -32.22 -27.04
CA LEU A 222 -12.21 -32.11 -26.33
C LEU A 222 -13.36 -31.76 -27.30
N ASP A 223 -14.57 -32.16 -26.90
CA ASP A 223 -15.80 -31.89 -27.67
C ASP A 223 -15.99 -30.36 -27.86
N PRO A 224 -16.14 -29.92 -29.13
CA PRO A 224 -16.39 -28.52 -29.46
C PRO A 224 -17.67 -27.92 -28.81
N CYS A 225 -18.66 -28.75 -28.48
CA CYS A 225 -19.96 -28.33 -27.94
C CYS A 225 -19.98 -28.17 -26.44
N ASP A 226 -18.92 -28.57 -25.70
CA ASP A 226 -18.88 -28.43 -24.23
C ASP A 226 -18.66 -26.96 -23.82
N VAL A 227 -19.65 -26.36 -23.17
CA VAL A 227 -19.62 -24.97 -22.64
C VAL A 227 -18.43 -24.71 -21.70
N ARG A 228 -17.90 -25.75 -21.03
CA ARG A 228 -16.75 -25.65 -20.14
C ARG A 228 -15.46 -26.18 -20.73
N ARG A 229 -15.43 -26.40 -22.05
CA ARG A 229 -14.31 -26.99 -22.81
C ARG A 229 -12.98 -26.31 -22.46
N ASP A 230 -12.94 -24.97 -22.52
CA ASP A 230 -11.73 -24.19 -22.28
C ASP A 230 -11.21 -24.33 -20.82
N GLN A 231 -12.12 -24.27 -19.83
CA GLN A 231 -11.77 -24.45 -18.42
C GLN A 231 -11.26 -25.86 -18.12
N LYS A 232 -11.91 -26.89 -18.69
CA LYS A 232 -11.47 -28.30 -18.56
C LYS A 232 -10.10 -28.50 -19.21
N ALA A 233 -9.91 -27.97 -20.42
CA ALA A 233 -8.64 -28.03 -21.13
C ALA A 233 -7.51 -27.39 -20.33
N LEU A 234 -7.74 -26.21 -19.73
CA LEU A 234 -6.76 -25.52 -18.92
C LEU A 234 -6.43 -26.28 -17.63
N GLN A 235 -7.43 -26.85 -16.97
CA GLN A 235 -7.22 -27.65 -15.77
C GLN A 235 -6.39 -28.91 -16.06
N LEU A 236 -6.71 -29.63 -17.13
CA LEU A 236 -5.98 -30.80 -17.58
C LEU A 236 -4.55 -30.42 -18.03
N ALA A 237 -4.39 -29.29 -18.70
CA ALA A 237 -3.08 -28.79 -19.12
C ALA A 237 -2.17 -28.52 -17.93
N ARG A 238 -2.67 -27.84 -16.89
CA ARG A 238 -1.93 -27.62 -15.65
C ARG A 238 -1.54 -28.92 -14.95
N ALA A 239 -2.44 -29.89 -14.93
CA ALA A 239 -2.17 -31.22 -14.36
C ALA A 239 -1.18 -32.04 -15.19
N SER A 240 -1.11 -31.84 -16.52
CA SER A 240 -0.19 -32.55 -17.43
C SER A 240 1.25 -32.03 -17.35
N VAL A 241 1.46 -30.79 -16.90
CA VAL A 241 2.80 -30.26 -16.68
C VAL A 241 3.34 -30.79 -15.35
N SER A 242 4.29 -31.71 -15.43
CA SER A 242 4.88 -32.41 -14.26
C SER A 242 5.66 -31.52 -13.30
N ILE A 243 5.93 -30.28 -13.69
CA ILE A 243 6.66 -29.30 -12.87
C ILE A 243 5.64 -28.39 -12.20
N PRO A 244 5.66 -28.23 -10.85
CA PRO A 244 4.76 -27.32 -10.16
C PRO A 244 5.02 -25.87 -10.60
N GLU A 245 4.00 -25.02 -10.46
CA GLU A 245 4.13 -23.60 -10.78
C GLU A 245 5.26 -22.96 -9.95
N PRO A 246 6.21 -22.27 -10.60
CA PRO A 246 7.34 -21.67 -9.91
C PRO A 246 6.87 -20.58 -8.93
N ARG A 247 7.31 -20.68 -7.68
CA ARG A 247 6.96 -19.71 -6.60
C ARG A 247 7.98 -18.58 -6.43
N ALA A 248 9.08 -18.60 -7.20
CA ALA A 248 10.24 -17.72 -7.01
C ALA A 248 9.94 -16.21 -7.10
N GLN A 249 8.84 -15.81 -7.74
CA GLN A 249 8.48 -14.38 -7.90
C GLN A 249 7.85 -13.72 -6.68
N SER A 250 7.35 -14.49 -5.71
CA SER A 250 6.56 -13.93 -4.60
C SER A 250 7.32 -12.88 -3.79
N LYS A 251 8.64 -13.08 -3.54
CA LYS A 251 9.48 -12.14 -2.76
C LYS A 251 9.54 -10.74 -3.39
N TYR A 252 9.92 -10.65 -4.67
CA TYR A 252 10.08 -9.33 -5.33
C TYR A 252 8.75 -8.67 -5.64
N HIS A 253 7.70 -9.46 -5.90
CA HIS A 253 6.34 -8.96 -5.98
C HIS A 253 5.88 -8.36 -4.65
N LEU A 254 6.14 -9.02 -3.51
CA LEU A 254 5.81 -8.47 -2.19
C LEU A 254 6.58 -7.19 -1.90
N ILE A 255 7.90 -7.15 -2.19
CA ILE A 255 8.70 -5.93 -2.04
C ILE A 255 8.13 -4.80 -2.89
N SER A 256 7.74 -5.08 -4.14
CA SER A 256 7.13 -4.08 -5.03
C SER A 256 5.79 -3.57 -4.50
N ILE A 257 4.96 -4.45 -3.91
CA ILE A 257 3.72 -4.03 -3.25
C ILE A 257 4.03 -3.13 -2.05
N PHE A 258 5.04 -3.44 -1.24
CA PHE A 258 5.42 -2.59 -0.11
C PHE A 258 5.91 -1.22 -0.54
N ILE A 259 6.70 -1.12 -1.62
CA ILE A 259 7.09 0.17 -2.22
C ILE A 259 5.85 0.94 -2.69
N ALA A 260 4.90 0.28 -3.34
CA ALA A 260 3.64 0.91 -3.74
C ALA A 260 2.81 1.38 -2.53
N LEU A 261 2.84 0.66 -1.41
CA LEU A 261 2.18 1.07 -0.15
C LEU A 261 2.88 2.27 0.49
N ASP A 262 4.22 2.35 0.44
CA ASP A 262 4.97 3.53 0.88
C ASP A 262 4.60 4.75 0.03
N CYS A 263 4.56 4.60 -1.30
CA CYS A 263 4.06 5.66 -2.20
C CYS A 263 2.63 6.08 -1.84
N ARG A 264 1.75 5.13 -1.49
CA ARG A 264 0.39 5.41 -1.07
C ARG A 264 0.33 6.21 0.24
N MET A 265 1.22 5.90 1.19
CA MET A 265 1.34 6.65 2.43
C MET A 265 1.83 8.08 2.16
N LEU A 266 2.83 8.26 1.27
CA LEU A 266 3.30 9.58 0.87
C LEU A 266 2.20 10.40 0.19
N LEU A 267 1.40 9.81 -0.70
CA LEU A 267 0.23 10.48 -1.31
C LEU A 267 -0.79 10.93 -0.26
N ALA A 268 -1.08 10.10 0.74
CA ALA A 268 -1.99 10.45 1.81
C ALA A 268 -1.44 11.56 2.70
N THR A 269 -0.14 11.52 3.01
CA THR A 269 0.55 12.56 3.79
C THR A 269 0.55 13.88 3.03
N LEU A 270 0.93 13.87 1.75
CA LEU A 270 0.87 15.05 0.89
C LEU A 270 -0.57 15.61 0.84
N GLY A 271 -1.57 14.76 0.66
CA GLY A 271 -2.96 15.16 0.66
C GLY A 271 -3.39 15.88 1.95
N LYS A 272 -2.91 15.44 3.11
CA LYS A 272 -3.15 16.12 4.40
C LYS A 272 -2.42 17.46 4.49
N THR A 273 -1.16 17.53 4.02
CA THR A 273 -0.34 18.75 4.09
C THR A 273 -0.88 19.87 3.21
N VAL A 274 -1.52 19.53 2.08
CA VAL A 274 -2.05 20.54 1.15
C VAL A 274 -3.53 20.88 1.39
N ASP A 275 -4.19 20.28 2.39
CA ASP A 275 -5.61 20.46 2.69
C ASP A 275 -6.00 21.94 2.80
N GLY A 276 -5.23 22.76 3.55
CA GLY A 276 -5.45 24.19 3.70
C GLY A 276 -5.23 25.06 2.45
N ALA A 277 -4.72 24.48 1.35
CA ALA A 277 -4.52 25.16 0.07
C ALA A 277 -5.61 24.84 -0.96
N ILE A 278 -6.59 24.00 -0.60
CA ILE A 278 -7.71 23.60 -1.45
C ILE A 278 -8.74 24.72 -1.53
N GLN A 279 -9.38 24.89 -2.68
CA GLN A 279 -10.45 25.87 -2.85
C GLN A 279 -11.68 25.50 -2.02
N SER A 280 -12.33 26.47 -1.39
CA SER A 280 -13.48 26.28 -0.49
C SER A 280 -14.62 25.44 -1.08
N LYS A 281 -14.80 25.45 -2.41
CA LYS A 281 -15.81 24.63 -3.10
C LYS A 281 -15.48 23.12 -3.12
N GLU A 282 -14.27 22.73 -2.81
CA GLU A 282 -13.76 21.35 -2.85
C GLU A 282 -13.45 20.79 -1.46
N ASP A 283 -13.59 21.62 -0.41
CA ASP A 283 -13.26 21.28 0.98
C ASP A 283 -13.95 20.00 1.48
N GLU A 284 -15.19 19.74 1.04
CA GLU A 284 -15.87 18.49 1.42
C GLU A 284 -15.38 17.25 0.67
N LYS A 285 -14.89 17.41 -0.57
CA LYS A 285 -14.45 16.29 -1.42
C LYS A 285 -13.05 15.86 -1.07
N TRP A 286 -12.16 16.81 -0.73
CA TRP A 286 -10.75 16.56 -0.49
C TRP A 286 -10.48 15.56 0.64
N PRO A 287 -11.07 15.75 1.81
CA PRO A 287 -10.92 14.77 2.88
C PRO A 287 -11.43 13.37 2.52
N ASN A 288 -12.47 13.25 1.68
CA ASN A 288 -12.96 11.97 1.20
C ASN A 288 -11.96 11.32 0.23
N PHE A 289 -11.22 12.12 -0.55
CA PHE A 289 -10.15 11.65 -1.41
C PHE A 289 -8.98 11.08 -0.58
N VAL A 290 -8.55 11.77 0.47
CA VAL A 290 -7.52 11.28 1.40
C VAL A 290 -7.97 9.97 2.06
N ASP A 291 -9.23 9.88 2.50
CA ASP A 291 -9.80 8.63 3.05
C ASP A 291 -9.82 7.49 2.01
N LEU A 292 -10.05 7.81 0.74
CA LEU A 292 -9.99 6.83 -0.35
C LEU A 292 -8.57 6.29 -0.52
N ILE A 293 -7.56 7.17 -0.52
CA ILE A 293 -6.14 6.79 -0.58
C ILE A 293 -5.81 5.84 0.57
N LEU A 294 -6.12 6.21 1.80
CA LEU A 294 -5.81 5.43 3.01
C LEU A 294 -6.54 4.09 3.03
N SER A 295 -7.85 4.09 2.68
CA SER A 295 -8.66 2.87 2.67
C SER A 295 -8.19 1.89 1.58
N SER A 296 -7.79 2.40 0.41
CA SER A 296 -7.23 1.56 -0.66
C SER A 296 -5.86 0.98 -0.27
N GLY A 297 -5.03 1.74 0.46
CA GLY A 297 -3.77 1.25 1.01
C GLY A 297 -3.97 0.09 1.99
N SER A 298 -4.97 0.19 2.89
CA SER A 298 -5.36 -0.91 3.77
C SER A 298 -5.80 -2.16 2.98
N GLN A 299 -6.60 -2.00 1.92
CA GLN A 299 -7.01 -3.13 1.07
C GLN A 299 -5.84 -3.78 0.33
N ASP A 300 -4.93 -2.97 -0.22
CA ASP A 300 -3.76 -3.49 -0.93
C ASP A 300 -2.78 -4.18 0.04
N ALA A 301 -2.66 -3.70 1.29
CA ALA A 301 -1.91 -4.38 2.35
C ALA A 301 -2.52 -5.75 2.71
N GLN A 302 -3.85 -5.88 2.73
CA GLN A 302 -4.53 -7.16 2.94
C GLN A 302 -4.31 -8.13 1.77
N LYS A 303 -4.25 -7.64 0.52
CA LYS A 303 -3.87 -8.46 -0.64
C LYS A 303 -2.42 -8.95 -0.54
N ALA A 304 -1.50 -8.06 -0.10
CA ALA A 304 -0.11 -8.43 0.17
C ALA A 304 -0.01 -9.51 1.25
N PHE A 305 -0.79 -9.38 2.33
CA PHE A 305 -0.86 -10.39 3.39
C PHE A 305 -1.27 -11.77 2.86
N LYS A 306 -2.36 -11.86 2.09
CA LYS A 306 -2.80 -13.12 1.48
C LYS A 306 -1.72 -13.74 0.59
N ARG A 307 -1.05 -12.94 -0.26
CA ARG A 307 0.05 -13.42 -1.10
C ARG A 307 1.24 -13.91 -0.28
N ALA A 308 1.57 -13.24 0.82
CA ALA A 308 2.65 -13.63 1.71
C ALA A 308 2.34 -14.96 2.42
N GLU A 309 1.09 -15.17 2.87
CA GLU A 309 0.64 -16.44 3.45
C GLU A 309 0.69 -17.58 2.42
N GLU A 310 0.12 -17.38 1.24
CA GLU A 310 0.12 -18.36 0.14
C GLU A 310 1.54 -18.76 -0.28
N SER A 311 2.49 -17.85 -0.16
CA SER A 311 3.90 -18.04 -0.51
C SER A 311 4.77 -18.49 0.67
N LEU A 312 4.20 -18.66 1.87
CA LEU A 312 4.89 -19.03 3.12
C LEU A 312 5.98 -18.02 3.56
N HIS A 313 5.83 -16.74 3.22
CA HIS A 313 6.72 -15.65 3.61
C HIS A 313 6.27 -14.97 4.92
N GLY A 314 6.49 -15.62 6.06
CA GLY A 314 6.00 -15.15 7.36
C GLY A 314 6.45 -13.73 7.75
N LYS A 315 7.69 -13.33 7.43
CA LYS A 315 8.19 -11.96 7.67
C LYS A 315 7.41 -10.93 6.85
N ASP A 316 7.14 -11.22 5.59
CA ASP A 316 6.40 -10.32 4.70
C ASP A 316 4.91 -10.29 5.07
N ALA A 317 4.35 -11.38 5.59
CA ALA A 317 3.00 -11.41 6.14
C ALA A 317 2.86 -10.44 7.34
N LEU A 318 3.82 -10.47 8.28
CA LEU A 318 3.85 -9.51 9.39
C LEU A 318 3.98 -8.07 8.90
N ARG A 319 4.86 -7.83 7.92
CA ARG A 319 5.06 -6.51 7.31
C ARG A 319 3.78 -5.99 6.66
N ALA A 320 3.05 -6.84 5.94
CA ALA A 320 1.77 -6.48 5.33
C ALA A 320 0.71 -6.10 6.37
N GLN A 321 0.64 -6.84 7.48
CA GLN A 321 -0.24 -6.52 8.61
C GLN A 321 0.14 -5.19 9.28
N ALA A 322 1.43 -4.89 9.36
CA ALA A 322 1.92 -3.60 9.86
C ALA A 322 1.44 -2.44 8.99
N TYR A 323 1.53 -2.58 7.65
CA TYR A 323 0.97 -1.58 6.73
C TYR A 323 -0.53 -1.41 6.90
N ASP A 324 -1.31 -2.50 6.97
CA ASP A 324 -2.77 -2.43 7.18
C ASP A 324 -3.09 -1.67 8.48
N THR A 325 -2.38 -1.99 9.56
CA THR A 325 -2.56 -1.33 10.86
C THR A 325 -2.22 0.17 10.78
N ARG A 326 -1.11 0.54 10.12
CA ARG A 326 -0.72 1.95 9.92
C ARG A 326 -1.76 2.71 9.09
N PHE A 327 -2.24 2.15 7.98
CA PHE A 327 -3.29 2.79 7.17
C PHE A 327 -4.59 2.99 7.95
N ARG A 328 -4.99 2.04 8.78
CA ARG A 328 -6.17 2.16 9.64
C ARG A 328 -5.98 3.21 10.74
N ALA A 329 -4.78 3.30 11.31
CA ALA A 329 -4.43 4.34 12.28
C ALA A 329 -4.53 5.74 11.65
N GLU A 330 -3.95 5.93 10.45
CA GLU A 330 -4.03 7.18 9.70
C GLU A 330 -5.47 7.55 9.33
N LEU A 331 -6.27 6.56 8.93
CA LEU A 331 -7.68 6.74 8.62
C LEU A 331 -8.49 7.17 9.83
N LEU A 332 -8.20 6.59 11.00
CA LEU A 332 -8.82 6.97 12.26
C LEU A 332 -8.51 8.42 12.63
N MET A 333 -7.24 8.83 12.54
CA MET A 333 -6.82 10.21 12.78
C MET A 333 -7.49 11.19 11.82
N ASN A 334 -7.52 10.88 10.52
CA ASN A 334 -8.13 11.74 9.52
C ASN A 334 -9.64 11.92 9.75
N LYS A 335 -10.34 10.84 10.10
CA LYS A 335 -11.76 10.88 10.45
C LYS A 335 -12.03 11.69 11.72
N LEU A 336 -11.20 11.51 12.74
CA LEU A 336 -11.33 12.25 13.99
C LEU A 336 -11.10 13.74 13.77
N GLY A 337 -10.05 14.14 13.05
CA GLY A 337 -9.77 15.53 12.70
C GLY A 337 -10.93 16.20 11.96
N LYS A 338 -11.53 15.54 10.98
CA LYS A 338 -12.73 16.03 10.27
C LYS A 338 -13.92 16.19 11.17
N SER A 339 -14.12 15.24 12.07
CA SER A 339 -15.27 15.26 12.98
C SER A 339 -15.14 16.39 14.00
N ILE A 340 -13.93 16.61 14.50
CA ILE A 340 -13.62 17.75 15.38
C ILE A 340 -13.87 19.08 14.63
N ALA A 341 -13.41 19.21 13.40
CA ALA A 341 -13.63 20.42 12.60
C ALA A 341 -15.11 20.70 12.32
N LYS A 342 -15.93 19.66 12.10
CA LYS A 342 -17.38 19.79 11.88
C LYS A 342 -18.16 20.07 13.17
N ALA A 343 -17.69 19.58 14.29
CA ALA A 343 -18.34 19.70 15.60
C ALA A 343 -18.02 21.04 16.29
N GLN A 344 -17.48 22.04 15.60
CA GLN A 344 -17.23 23.39 16.13
C GLN A 344 -18.55 24.05 16.55
N GLY A 345 -19.16 23.57 17.64
CA GLY A 345 -20.39 24.10 18.21
C GLY A 345 -21.28 23.10 18.95
N ASP A 346 -21.03 21.79 18.83
CA ASP A 346 -21.82 20.77 19.52
C ASP A 346 -20.94 19.87 20.40
N ALA A 347 -20.88 20.19 21.69
CA ALA A 347 -20.04 19.48 22.67
C ALA A 347 -20.50 18.03 22.91
N LEU A 348 -21.77 17.68 22.72
CA LEU A 348 -22.27 16.31 22.87
C LEU A 348 -21.76 15.41 21.75
N SER A 349 -21.75 15.91 20.51
CA SER A 349 -21.26 15.14 19.36
C SER A 349 -19.74 14.91 19.46
N LEU A 350 -18.97 15.84 20.03
CA LEU A 350 -17.52 15.67 20.28
C LEU A 350 -17.23 14.52 21.25
N VAL A 351 -17.96 14.43 22.36
CA VAL A 351 -17.78 13.34 23.34
C VAL A 351 -18.05 11.97 22.74
N GLU A 352 -19.14 11.86 21.98
CA GLU A 352 -19.48 10.60 21.32
C GLU A 352 -18.41 10.19 20.28
N LEU A 353 -17.86 11.17 19.56
CA LEU A 353 -16.83 10.96 18.55
C LEU A 353 -15.51 10.52 19.20
N GLU A 354 -15.10 11.15 20.31
CA GLU A 354 -13.91 10.76 21.07
C GLU A 354 -14.04 9.34 21.63
N GLN A 355 -15.16 9.01 22.26
CA GLN A 355 -15.44 7.68 22.79
C GLN A 355 -15.46 6.60 21.68
N ARG A 356 -15.94 6.98 20.50
CA ARG A 356 -15.93 6.08 19.32
C ARG A 356 -14.49 5.87 18.83
N ALA A 357 -13.70 6.95 18.74
CA ALA A 357 -12.30 6.88 18.34
C ALA A 357 -11.47 6.03 19.30
N GLU A 358 -11.66 6.18 20.63
CA GLU A 358 -11.00 5.33 21.64
C GLU A 358 -11.36 3.86 21.50
N ARG A 359 -12.64 3.55 21.29
CA ARG A 359 -13.08 2.17 21.09
C ARG A 359 -12.44 1.55 19.84
N ASP A 360 -12.36 2.31 18.74
CA ASP A 360 -11.81 1.83 17.48
C ASP A 360 -10.27 1.71 17.58
N LEU A 361 -9.59 2.65 18.24
CA LEU A 361 -8.17 2.55 18.56
C LEU A 361 -7.89 1.33 19.46
N GLY A 362 -8.69 1.12 20.50
CA GLY A 362 -8.56 -0.04 21.38
C GLY A 362 -8.72 -1.38 20.65
N LYS A 363 -9.61 -1.46 19.64
CA LYS A 363 -9.72 -2.64 18.76
C LYS A 363 -8.46 -2.81 17.92
N LEU A 364 -7.94 -1.73 17.34
CA LEU A 364 -6.75 -1.76 16.50
C LEU A 364 -5.51 -2.20 17.29
N CYS A 365 -5.32 -1.66 18.50
CA CYS A 365 -4.23 -2.05 19.40
C CYS A 365 -4.32 -3.53 19.81
N ARG A 366 -5.52 -4.02 20.13
CA ARG A 366 -5.72 -5.45 20.46
C ARG A 366 -5.41 -6.34 19.27
N HIS A 367 -5.90 -5.98 18.09
CA HIS A 367 -5.62 -6.73 16.85
C HIS A 367 -4.12 -6.79 16.57
N TRP A 368 -3.42 -5.65 16.64
CA TRP A 368 -1.98 -5.61 16.43
C TRP A 368 -1.19 -6.51 17.40
N ARG A 369 -1.52 -6.45 18.69
CA ARG A 369 -0.89 -7.33 19.70
C ARG A 369 -1.11 -8.82 19.39
N GLN A 370 -2.30 -9.19 18.89
CA GLN A 370 -2.56 -10.57 18.45
C GLN A 370 -1.72 -10.97 17.24
N VAL A 371 -1.59 -10.08 16.25
CA VAL A 371 -0.75 -10.31 15.06
C VAL A 371 0.71 -10.56 15.46
N VAL A 372 1.29 -9.69 16.29
CA VAL A 372 2.68 -9.84 16.75
C VAL A 372 2.89 -11.15 17.52
N ARG A 373 1.95 -11.55 18.37
CA ARG A 373 2.02 -12.81 19.13
C ARG A 373 1.91 -14.04 18.23
N ALA A 374 1.03 -14.01 17.24
CA ALA A 374 0.76 -15.15 16.36
C ALA A 374 1.88 -15.39 15.32
N THR A 375 2.72 -14.40 15.05
CA THR A 375 3.74 -14.49 14.01
C THR A 375 4.93 -15.34 14.44
N THR A 376 5.41 -16.19 13.54
CA THR A 376 6.59 -17.05 13.70
C THR A 376 7.93 -16.42 13.27
N ALA A 377 7.94 -15.12 12.93
CA ALA A 377 9.16 -14.40 12.55
C ALA A 377 10.18 -14.32 13.72
N ASP A 378 11.45 -14.06 13.40
CA ASP A 378 12.48 -13.89 14.44
C ASP A 378 12.21 -12.67 15.34
N ALA A 379 12.72 -12.71 16.57
CA ALA A 379 12.42 -11.71 17.60
C ALA A 379 12.88 -10.30 17.17
N ASN A 380 14.10 -10.15 16.62
CA ASN A 380 14.62 -8.85 16.22
C ASN A 380 13.75 -8.19 15.13
N PHE A 381 13.29 -8.96 14.16
CA PHE A 381 12.40 -8.45 13.12
C PHE A 381 11.03 -8.07 13.67
N LYS A 382 10.49 -8.87 14.62
CA LYS A 382 9.23 -8.53 15.31
C LYS A 382 9.36 -7.22 16.06
N ASP A 383 10.42 -7.04 16.84
CA ASP A 383 10.65 -5.86 17.66
C ASP A 383 10.79 -4.59 16.79
N GLN A 384 11.50 -4.67 15.67
CA GLN A 384 11.62 -3.57 14.72
C GLN A 384 10.25 -3.14 14.14
N ILE A 385 9.46 -4.10 13.68
CA ILE A 385 8.14 -3.81 13.10
C ILE A 385 7.17 -3.34 14.18
N ASP A 386 7.19 -3.98 15.37
CA ASP A 386 6.32 -3.60 16.47
C ASP A 386 6.63 -2.19 16.98
N SER A 387 7.89 -1.79 17.08
CA SER A 387 8.26 -0.45 17.52
C SER A 387 7.68 0.64 16.62
N VAL A 388 7.74 0.46 15.29
CA VAL A 388 7.21 1.42 14.32
C VAL A 388 5.68 1.53 14.39
N VAL A 389 4.98 0.40 14.51
CA VAL A 389 3.52 0.38 14.57
C VAL A 389 3.03 0.88 15.93
N SER A 390 3.66 0.45 17.02
CA SER A 390 3.32 0.84 18.38
C SER A 390 3.53 2.33 18.62
N GLN A 391 4.62 2.92 18.08
CA GLN A 391 4.83 4.36 18.11
C GLN A 391 3.69 5.09 17.41
N ARG A 392 3.27 4.63 16.23
CA ARG A 392 2.17 5.27 15.51
C ARG A 392 0.83 5.15 16.22
N LEU A 393 0.55 4.02 16.84
CA LEU A 393 -0.64 3.85 17.67
C LEU A 393 -0.63 4.76 18.90
N ALA A 394 0.54 4.97 19.52
CA ALA A 394 0.72 5.91 20.62
C ALA A 394 0.48 7.37 20.18
N ASP A 395 0.93 7.76 18.96
CA ASP A 395 0.63 9.09 18.40
C ASP A 395 -0.88 9.30 18.25
N VAL A 396 -1.61 8.29 17.77
CA VAL A 396 -3.09 8.35 17.67
C VAL A 396 -3.72 8.45 19.05
N GLU A 397 -3.25 7.70 20.03
CA GLU A 397 -3.73 7.76 21.42
C GLU A 397 -3.49 9.14 22.02
N HIS A 398 -2.30 9.71 21.80
CA HIS A 398 -1.98 11.07 22.24
C HIS A 398 -2.91 12.10 21.62
N PHE A 399 -3.20 11.98 20.30
CA PHE A 399 -4.12 12.88 19.60
C PHE A 399 -5.55 12.80 20.17
N VAL A 400 -6.04 11.60 20.45
CA VAL A 400 -7.37 11.40 21.09
C VAL A 400 -7.38 12.04 22.49
N LYS A 401 -6.33 11.83 23.29
CA LYS A 401 -6.23 12.38 24.65
C LYS A 401 -6.07 13.91 24.71
N LEU A 402 -5.51 14.53 23.64
CA LEU A 402 -5.43 16.00 23.57
C LEU A 402 -6.82 16.63 23.54
N GLY A 403 -7.77 16.04 22.84
CA GLY A 403 -9.17 16.48 22.87
C GLY A 403 -9.78 16.42 24.27
N GLN A 404 -9.54 15.33 25.00
CA GLN A 404 -10.01 15.14 26.37
C GLN A 404 -9.36 16.13 27.35
N ARG A 405 -8.04 16.34 27.28
CA ARG A 405 -7.32 17.31 28.13
C ARG A 405 -7.85 18.72 27.95
N ARG A 406 -8.06 19.15 26.70
CA ARG A 406 -8.66 20.46 26.41
C ARG A 406 -10.02 20.59 27.07
N LYS A 407 -10.85 19.55 27.02
CA LYS A 407 -12.17 19.57 27.68
C LYS A 407 -12.06 19.64 29.19
N GLU A 408 -11.10 18.90 29.78
CA GLU A 408 -10.84 18.97 31.24
C GLU A 408 -10.32 20.36 31.67
N GLU A 409 -9.46 20.99 30.87
CA GLU A 409 -8.99 22.37 31.08
C GLU A 409 -10.15 23.34 30.99
N LEU A 410 -11.02 23.24 29.99
CA LEU A 410 -12.22 24.09 29.90
C LEU A 410 -13.15 23.89 31.09
N LYS A 411 -13.33 22.64 31.55
CA LYS A 411 -14.09 22.33 32.76
C LYS A 411 -13.49 22.98 34.01
N MET A 412 -12.16 22.94 34.16
CA MET A 412 -11.49 23.59 35.25
C MET A 412 -11.66 25.11 35.21
N ILE A 413 -11.55 25.74 34.03
CA ILE A 413 -11.78 27.17 33.82
C ILE A 413 -13.20 27.56 34.24
N VAL A 414 -14.19 26.84 33.71
CA VAL A 414 -15.60 27.11 34.05
C VAL A 414 -15.85 26.90 35.54
N SER A 415 -15.36 25.82 36.14
CA SER A 415 -15.49 25.55 37.58
C SER A 415 -14.88 26.64 38.42
N ALA A 416 -13.69 27.12 38.05
CA ALA A 416 -13.04 28.23 38.77
C ALA A 416 -13.85 29.55 38.71
N MET A 417 -14.45 29.83 37.53
CA MET A 417 -15.30 30.99 37.35
C MET A 417 -16.61 30.90 38.15
N PHE A 418 -17.20 29.68 38.20
CA PHE A 418 -18.42 29.45 39.01
C PHE A 418 -18.18 29.59 40.51
N THR A 419 -17.00 29.29 41.00
CA THR A 419 -16.66 29.42 42.44
C THR A 419 -16.31 30.84 42.81
N SER A 420 -15.81 31.62 41.87
CA SER A 420 -15.30 32.98 42.16
C SER A 420 -16.35 34.09 41.95
N ASN A 421 -17.42 33.86 41.21
CA ASN A 421 -18.38 34.91 40.85
C ASN A 421 -19.82 34.41 40.88
N VAL A 422 -20.69 35.08 41.66
CA VAL A 422 -22.12 34.73 41.86
C VAL A 422 -22.92 34.91 40.58
N ASP A 423 -22.57 35.87 39.74
CA ASP A 423 -23.30 36.19 38.50
C ASP A 423 -23.09 35.13 37.41
N MET A 424 -21.98 34.41 37.46
CA MET A 424 -21.68 33.29 36.55
C MET A 424 -22.55 32.04 36.76
N ARG A 425 -23.46 32.03 37.77
CA ARG A 425 -24.43 30.93 37.97
C ARG A 425 -25.54 30.90 36.95
N TYR A 426 -25.55 31.85 36.02
CA TYR A 426 -26.46 31.90 34.85
C TYR A 426 -25.66 31.68 33.59
N GLY A 427 -26.28 31.12 32.55
CA GLY A 427 -25.68 30.99 31.20
C GLY A 427 -25.68 32.35 30.47
N GLY A 428 -24.96 32.42 29.37
CA GLY A 428 -24.90 33.61 28.51
C GLY A 428 -23.70 34.52 28.80
N HIS A 429 -22.60 33.95 29.32
CA HIS A 429 -21.38 34.67 29.64
C HIS A 429 -20.21 34.34 28.70
N PHE A 430 -20.27 33.24 27.98
CA PHE A 430 -19.18 32.73 27.15
C PHE A 430 -19.41 33.03 25.67
N TYR A 431 -18.41 33.64 25.04
CA TYR A 431 -18.45 34.10 23.64
C TYR A 431 -17.17 33.76 22.92
N ARG A 432 -17.22 33.77 21.57
CA ARG A 432 -16.05 33.63 20.70
C ARG A 432 -15.88 34.84 19.80
N CYS A 433 -14.64 35.26 19.61
CA CYS A 433 -14.30 36.29 18.62
C CYS A 433 -14.43 35.77 17.19
N GLY A 434 -14.37 36.65 16.19
CA GLY A 434 -14.45 36.27 14.77
C GLY A 434 -13.41 35.25 14.30
N ASN A 435 -12.31 35.05 15.05
CA ASN A 435 -11.27 34.05 14.81
C ASN A 435 -11.41 32.81 15.72
N GLY A 436 -12.50 32.67 16.48
CA GLY A 436 -12.81 31.47 17.26
C GLY A 436 -12.21 31.41 18.67
N HIS A 437 -11.49 32.45 19.16
CA HIS A 437 -10.96 32.48 20.52
C HIS A 437 -12.04 32.80 21.53
N SER A 438 -12.10 32.02 22.61
CA SER A 438 -13.11 32.18 23.64
C SER A 438 -12.82 33.39 24.55
N PHE A 439 -13.86 34.14 24.94
CA PHE A 439 -13.78 35.21 25.93
C PHE A 439 -15.06 35.24 26.77
N VAL A 440 -14.99 35.94 27.88
CA VAL A 440 -16.07 35.99 28.86
C VAL A 440 -16.53 37.42 29.04
N ILE A 441 -17.84 37.61 29.12
CA ILE A 441 -18.45 38.87 29.52
C ILE A 441 -19.00 38.68 30.94
N GLY A 442 -18.48 39.47 31.89
CA GLY A 442 -18.91 39.45 33.28
C GLY A 442 -20.31 40.01 33.51
N ASN A 443 -20.66 40.18 34.78
CA ASN A 443 -21.94 40.76 35.25
C ASN A 443 -23.16 40.05 34.63
N CYS A 444 -23.97 40.76 33.84
CA CYS A 444 -25.18 40.23 33.22
C CYS A 444 -24.93 39.43 31.93
N GLY A 445 -23.68 39.22 31.52
CA GLY A 445 -23.33 38.52 30.23
C GLY A 445 -23.60 39.37 28.97
N GLY A 446 -24.15 40.58 29.11
CA GLY A 446 -24.41 41.47 27.99
C GLY A 446 -23.22 42.32 27.60
N ALA A 447 -22.95 42.46 26.31
CA ALA A 447 -21.87 43.24 25.77
C ALA A 447 -22.08 44.73 25.92
N MET A 448 -21.30 45.39 26.79
CA MET A 448 -21.40 46.84 27.07
C MET A 448 -20.16 47.61 26.64
N GLU A 449 -19.02 46.94 26.44
CA GLU A 449 -17.74 47.55 26.08
C GLU A 449 -17.09 46.77 24.96
N VAL A 450 -16.45 47.48 24.03
CA VAL A 450 -15.64 46.91 22.99
C VAL A 450 -14.17 46.84 23.45
N SER A 451 -13.60 45.69 23.36
CA SER A 451 -12.18 45.41 23.67
C SER A 451 -11.49 44.69 22.53
N ARG A 452 -10.25 44.26 22.69
CA ARG A 452 -9.49 43.49 21.71
C ARG A 452 -9.18 42.11 22.26
N CYS A 453 -9.36 41.09 21.40
CA CYS A 453 -8.97 39.72 21.72
C CYS A 453 -7.46 39.68 22.03
N PRO A 454 -7.05 39.17 23.21
CA PRO A 454 -5.65 39.13 23.58
C PRO A 454 -4.83 38.20 22.69
N GLU A 455 -5.47 37.22 22.01
CA GLU A 455 -4.78 36.26 21.17
C GLU A 455 -4.64 36.72 19.70
N CYS A 456 -5.64 37.44 19.16
CA CYS A 456 -5.62 37.78 17.73
C CYS A 456 -5.88 39.26 17.42
N GLY A 457 -6.14 40.10 18.43
CA GLY A 457 -6.35 41.54 18.28
C GLY A 457 -7.69 41.97 17.66
N VAL A 458 -8.54 41.03 17.25
CA VAL A 458 -9.87 41.33 16.70
C VAL A 458 -10.79 41.89 17.77
N ALA A 459 -11.76 42.77 17.40
CA ALA A 459 -12.72 43.36 18.32
C ALA A 459 -13.55 42.29 19.00
N ILE A 460 -13.64 42.36 20.34
CA ILE A 460 -14.49 41.52 21.18
C ILE A 460 -15.39 42.41 22.07
N GLY A 461 -16.48 41.81 22.57
CA GLY A 461 -17.46 42.54 23.37
C GLY A 461 -18.55 43.16 22.50
N GLY A 462 -18.92 44.43 22.77
CA GLY A 462 -19.97 45.12 22.02
C GLY A 462 -20.51 46.33 22.77
N SER A 463 -21.68 46.81 22.38
CA SER A 463 -22.37 47.92 23.02
C SER A 463 -23.89 47.63 23.11
N ASP A 464 -24.52 48.24 24.11
CA ASP A 464 -25.97 48.13 24.31
C ASP A 464 -26.51 46.69 24.28
N HIS A 465 -25.77 45.76 24.92
CA HIS A 465 -26.04 44.33 24.94
C HIS A 465 -25.99 43.64 23.57
N THR A 466 -25.47 44.32 22.55
CA THR A 466 -25.29 43.75 21.20
C THR A 466 -23.83 43.41 20.97
N LEU A 467 -23.57 42.19 20.51
CA LEU A 467 -22.22 41.75 20.21
C LEU A 467 -21.61 42.47 19.01
N ALA A 468 -20.32 42.76 19.08
CA ALA A 468 -19.55 43.30 17.99
C ALA A 468 -19.58 42.30 16.80
N ALA A 469 -19.50 42.84 15.57
CA ALA A 469 -19.59 42.04 14.34
C ALA A 469 -18.54 40.88 14.33
N GLY A 470 -19.03 39.68 14.03
CA GLY A 470 -18.20 38.47 14.00
C GLY A 470 -18.07 37.72 15.33
N ASN A 471 -18.55 38.29 16.44
CA ASN A 471 -18.58 37.58 17.71
C ASN A 471 -19.84 36.70 17.82
N THR A 472 -19.69 35.50 18.39
CA THR A 472 -20.78 34.56 18.60
C THR A 472 -20.76 33.97 19.99
N SER A 473 -21.86 33.41 20.48
CA SER A 473 -21.90 32.65 21.72
C SER A 473 -21.03 31.41 21.63
N ASP A 474 -20.24 31.15 22.70
CA ASP A 474 -19.44 29.92 22.82
C ASP A 474 -20.32 28.81 23.40
N THR A 475 -20.96 28.08 22.49
CA THR A 475 -21.88 26.99 22.83
C THR A 475 -21.22 25.87 23.62
N GLU A 476 -19.90 25.62 23.43
CA GLU A 476 -19.13 24.59 24.15
C GLU A 476 -18.95 24.99 25.62
N MET A 477 -18.47 26.22 25.89
CA MET A 477 -18.31 26.73 27.24
C MET A 477 -19.65 26.88 27.97
N GLU A 478 -20.69 27.32 27.23
CA GLU A 478 -22.05 27.44 27.81
C GLU A 478 -22.63 26.07 28.18
N GLN A 479 -22.33 25.03 27.43
CA GLN A 479 -22.76 23.68 27.77
C GLN A 479 -22.03 23.13 28.96
N ILE A 480 -20.69 23.33 29.04
CA ILE A 480 -19.90 23.00 30.24
C ILE A 480 -20.46 23.74 31.46
N ALA A 481 -20.79 25.03 31.31
CA ALA A 481 -21.41 25.80 32.39
C ALA A 481 -22.73 25.19 32.89
N ARG A 482 -23.57 24.68 31.96
CA ARG A 482 -24.81 23.97 32.33
C ARG A 482 -24.52 22.64 33.06
N GLU A 483 -23.49 21.89 32.65
CA GLU A 483 -23.04 20.67 33.34
C GLU A 483 -22.61 21.00 34.79
N PHE A 484 -22.06 22.19 35.06
CA PHE A 484 -21.75 22.69 36.39
C PHE A 484 -22.94 23.35 37.09
N GLY A 485 -24.14 23.32 36.54
CA GLY A 485 -25.36 23.80 37.18
C GLY A 485 -25.72 25.25 36.86
N ALA A 486 -25.17 25.82 35.76
CA ALA A 486 -25.61 27.14 35.30
C ALA A 486 -27.11 27.12 34.95
N ARG A 487 -27.85 28.07 35.53
CA ARG A 487 -29.26 28.28 35.26
C ARG A 487 -29.44 29.00 33.93
N PRO A 488 -30.59 28.86 33.27
CA PRO A 488 -30.90 29.66 32.09
C PRO A 488 -30.74 31.13 32.41
N SER A 489 -30.14 31.90 31.48
CA SER A 489 -29.98 33.32 31.65
C SER A 489 -31.34 34.02 31.84
N PRO A 490 -31.52 34.85 32.86
CA PRO A 490 -32.72 35.64 33.02
C PRO A 490 -32.78 36.79 32.02
N TRP A 491 -31.69 37.10 31.32
CA TRP A 491 -31.55 38.27 30.48
C TRP A 491 -32.00 38.00 29.04
N PRO A 492 -32.76 38.94 28.43
CA PRO A 492 -33.31 38.73 27.07
C PRO A 492 -32.24 38.54 25.98
N TRP A 493 -31.12 39.26 26.06
CA TRP A 493 -30.02 39.24 25.08
C TRP A 493 -29.18 37.99 25.11
N ALA A 494 -29.23 37.22 26.18
CA ALA A 494 -28.51 35.97 26.29
C ALA A 494 -29.34 34.74 25.83
N ARG A 495 -30.51 34.93 25.29
CA ARG A 495 -31.41 33.87 24.78
C ARG A 495 -31.35 33.72 23.27
N ALA A 496 -30.47 34.45 22.56
CA ALA A 496 -30.31 34.43 21.11
C ALA A 496 -29.39 33.28 20.63
#